data_7187f36c427ffedcac298f4f9b43afd0
#
_entry.id   7187f36c427ffedcac298f4f9b43afd0
#
_cell.length_a   1.000
_cell.length_b   1.000
_cell.length_c   1.000
_cell.angle_alpha   90.00
_cell.angle_beta   90.00
_cell.angle_gamma   90.00
#
_symmetry.space_group_name_H-M   'P 1'
#
loop_
_entity.id
_entity.type
_entity.pdbx_description
1 polymer ?
#
loop_
_entity_poly.entity_id
_entity_poly.type
_entity_poly.pdbx_seq_one_letter_code
_entity_poly.pdbx_strand_id
1 'polypeptide(L)'
;MNVIAAKAACAEEVLEPEFIDYIDKVMYNAKAMAERFMFHGYNVITGGTDNHMFLVDFRGTGLTGIDVQNELERNDITLNKNAIPNDPLPPSKTSGIRIGTPAMTTRGWKSYDFCECADNICKILDEMRAAL
;
A
#
# COMPACT_ATOMS: atom_id res chain seq x y z
N MET A 1 -9.11 30.72 0.11
CA MET A 1 -10.37 30.46 0.86
C MET A 1 -10.98 29.09 0.59
N ASN A 2 -11.00 28.61 -0.65
CA ASN A 2 -11.52 27.27 -0.98
C ASN A 2 -10.77 26.14 -0.26
N VAL A 3 -9.44 26.22 -0.15
CA VAL A 3 -8.63 25.21 0.57
C VAL A 3 -8.93 25.23 2.07
N ILE A 4 -9.10 26.39 2.66
CA ILE A 4 -9.47 26.53 4.08
C ILE A 4 -10.86 25.96 4.32
N ALA A 5 -11.82 26.23 3.44
CA ALA A 5 -13.17 25.67 3.50
C ALA A 5 -13.16 24.14 3.37
N ALA A 6 -12.36 23.60 2.47
CA ALA A 6 -12.19 22.14 2.31
C ALA A 6 -11.61 21.49 3.57
N LYS A 7 -10.62 22.11 4.21
CA LYS A 7 -10.07 21.63 5.48
C LYS A 7 -11.10 21.66 6.61
N ALA A 8 -11.92 22.71 6.68
CA ALA A 8 -12.98 22.81 7.67
C ALA A 8 -14.04 21.70 7.48
N ALA A 9 -14.48 21.46 6.25
CA ALA A 9 -15.41 20.38 5.92
C ALA A 9 -14.83 19.00 6.29
N CYS A 10 -13.57 18.76 5.96
CA CYS A 10 -12.87 17.52 6.32
C CYS A 10 -12.79 17.33 7.84
N ALA A 11 -12.48 18.40 8.60
CA ALA A 11 -12.43 18.34 10.05
C ALA A 11 -13.81 18.07 10.66
N GLU A 12 -14.89 18.60 10.07
CA GLU A 12 -16.26 18.32 10.47
C GLU A 12 -16.63 16.85 10.24
N GLU A 13 -16.31 16.29 9.08
CA GLU A 13 -16.54 14.87 8.76
C GLU A 13 -15.82 13.93 9.74
N VAL A 14 -14.61 14.29 10.17
CA VAL A 14 -13.83 13.50 11.15
C VAL A 14 -14.51 13.43 12.51
N LEU A 15 -15.34 14.41 12.87
CA LEU A 15 -16.10 14.42 14.13
C LEU A 15 -17.37 13.55 14.08
N GLU A 16 -17.79 13.12 12.89
CA GLU A 16 -18.96 12.27 12.75
C GLU A 16 -18.67 10.83 13.20
N PRO A 17 -19.64 10.13 13.84
CA PRO A 17 -19.45 8.75 14.30
C PRO A 17 -19.07 7.77 13.17
N GLU A 18 -19.57 8.00 11.96
CA GLU A 18 -19.30 7.19 10.78
C GLU A 18 -17.81 7.18 10.40
N PHE A 19 -17.06 8.22 10.77
CA PHE A 19 -15.63 8.28 10.52
C PHE A 19 -14.86 7.21 11.31
N ILE A 20 -15.30 6.87 12.52
CA ILE A 20 -14.70 5.81 13.33
C ILE A 20 -14.83 4.48 12.60
N ASP A 21 -16.03 4.16 12.11
CA ASP A 21 -16.28 2.92 11.34
C ASP A 21 -15.45 2.88 10.05
N TYR A 22 -15.29 4.02 9.39
CA TYR A 22 -14.47 4.16 8.20
C TYR A 22 -12.99 3.86 8.49
N ILE A 23 -12.43 4.47 9.52
CA ILE A 23 -11.02 4.27 9.91
C ILE A 23 -10.77 2.83 10.36
N ASP A 24 -11.68 2.23 11.10
CA ASP A 24 -11.58 0.82 11.49
C ASP A 24 -11.54 -0.10 10.28
N LYS A 25 -12.35 0.17 9.25
CA LYS A 25 -12.30 -0.55 7.97
C LYS A 25 -10.97 -0.34 7.24
N VAL A 26 -10.47 0.90 7.19
CA VAL A 26 -9.17 1.22 6.57
C VAL A 26 -8.05 0.42 7.23
N MET A 27 -7.98 0.41 8.55
CA MET A 27 -6.96 -0.31 9.31
C MET A 27 -7.10 -1.82 9.16
N TYR A 28 -8.31 -2.34 9.21
CA TYR A 28 -8.59 -3.76 8.99
C TYR A 28 -8.16 -4.22 7.60
N ASN A 29 -8.50 -3.45 6.57
CA ASN A 29 -8.11 -3.71 5.19
C ASN A 29 -6.59 -3.67 5.00
N ALA A 30 -5.92 -2.71 5.64
CA ALA A 30 -4.45 -2.63 5.60
C ALA A 30 -3.78 -3.85 6.23
N LYS A 31 -4.28 -4.31 7.37
CA LYS A 31 -3.80 -5.55 8.02
C LYS A 31 -4.00 -6.76 7.14
N ALA A 32 -5.21 -6.95 6.62
CA ALA A 32 -5.54 -8.09 5.77
C ALA A 32 -4.65 -8.14 4.52
N MET A 33 -4.44 -6.99 3.87
CA MET A 33 -3.58 -6.88 2.70
C MET A 33 -2.11 -7.16 3.03
N ALA A 34 -1.59 -6.61 4.14
CA ALA A 34 -0.22 -6.86 4.59
C ALA A 34 0.02 -8.35 4.91
N GLU A 35 -0.92 -8.99 5.60
CA GLU A 35 -0.86 -10.43 5.90
C GLU A 35 -0.85 -11.26 4.61
N ARG A 36 -1.59 -10.83 3.59
CA ARG A 36 -1.61 -11.51 2.30
C ARG A 36 -0.27 -11.42 1.57
N PHE A 37 0.40 -10.28 1.62
CA PHE A 37 1.78 -10.15 1.11
C PHE A 37 2.76 -11.06 1.84
N MET A 38 2.69 -11.13 3.16
CA MET A 38 3.52 -12.04 3.95
C MET A 38 3.23 -13.50 3.64
N PHE A 39 1.99 -13.87 3.40
CA PHE A 39 1.59 -15.20 2.97
C PHE A 39 2.26 -15.61 1.65
N HIS A 40 2.42 -14.67 0.72
CA HIS A 40 3.15 -14.89 -0.54
C HIS A 40 4.68 -14.82 -0.38
N GLY A 41 5.19 -14.66 0.84
CA GLY A 41 6.63 -14.66 1.12
C GLY A 41 7.32 -13.31 0.91
N TYR A 42 6.58 -12.23 0.74
CA TYR A 42 7.14 -10.88 0.67
C TYR A 42 7.34 -10.31 2.07
N ASN A 43 8.44 -9.58 2.25
CA ASN A 43 8.78 -8.98 3.52
C ASN A 43 8.03 -7.66 3.71
N VAL A 44 7.11 -7.62 4.66
CA VAL A 44 6.44 -6.40 5.11
C VAL A 44 7.24 -5.82 6.27
N ILE A 45 7.64 -4.54 6.16
CA ILE A 45 8.38 -3.86 7.21
C ILE A 45 7.59 -3.91 8.52
N THR A 46 8.27 -4.20 9.62
CA THR A 46 7.70 -4.42 10.96
C THR A 46 6.78 -5.63 11.11
N GLY A 47 6.62 -6.47 10.07
CA GLY A 47 5.77 -7.66 10.12
C GLY A 47 4.28 -7.38 10.15
N GLY A 48 3.85 -6.22 9.67
CA GLY A 48 2.44 -5.82 9.63
C GLY A 48 2.25 -4.32 9.67
N THR A 49 1.04 -3.89 10.05
CA THR A 49 0.70 -2.47 10.17
C THR A 49 -0.34 -2.21 11.25
N ASP A 50 -0.24 -1.05 11.90
CA ASP A 50 -1.22 -0.53 12.86
C ASP A 50 -1.96 0.71 12.34
N ASN A 51 -1.74 1.05 11.08
CA ASN A 51 -2.32 2.24 10.46
C ASN A 51 -2.91 1.92 9.08
N HIS A 52 -3.02 2.93 8.21
CA HIS A 52 -3.65 2.89 6.90
C HIS A 52 -2.74 2.40 5.77
N MET A 53 -1.47 2.12 6.05
CA MET A 53 -0.46 1.77 5.03
C MET A 53 0.56 0.80 5.58
N PHE A 54 1.32 0.19 4.68
CA PHE A 54 2.48 -0.63 5.00
C PHE A 54 3.54 -0.52 3.89
N LEU A 55 4.75 -0.90 4.22
CA LEU A 55 5.89 -0.94 3.30
C LEU A 55 6.25 -2.39 2.99
N VAL A 56 6.55 -2.67 1.73
CA VAL A 56 7.09 -3.96 1.27
C VAL A 56 8.56 -3.76 0.90
N ASP A 57 9.41 -4.64 1.42
CA ASP A 57 10.86 -4.61 1.24
C ASP A 57 11.28 -5.60 0.15
N PHE A 58 11.99 -5.12 -0.86
CA PHE A 58 12.50 -5.93 -1.98
C PHE A 58 14.00 -6.24 -1.89
N ARG A 59 14.67 -5.90 -0.80
CA ARG A 59 16.10 -6.23 -0.65
C ARG A 59 16.32 -7.74 -0.80
N GLY A 60 17.31 -8.12 -1.58
CA GLY A 60 17.62 -9.52 -1.86
C GLY A 60 16.75 -10.20 -2.91
N THR A 61 15.76 -9.50 -3.48
CA THR A 61 14.90 -10.03 -4.55
C THR A 61 15.41 -9.69 -5.96
N GLY A 62 16.29 -8.71 -6.08
CA GLY A 62 16.71 -8.14 -7.36
C GLY A 62 15.77 -7.04 -7.92
N LEU A 63 14.62 -6.81 -7.29
CA LEU A 63 13.68 -5.76 -7.68
C LEU A 63 14.01 -4.44 -6.98
N THR A 64 13.71 -3.32 -7.66
CA THR A 64 13.75 -1.98 -7.06
C THR A 64 12.36 -1.39 -6.96
N GLY A 65 12.17 -0.42 -6.06
CA GLY A 65 10.87 0.24 -5.90
C GLY A 65 10.38 0.92 -7.16
N ILE A 66 11.29 1.53 -7.94
CA ILE A 66 10.93 2.21 -9.19
C ILE A 66 10.49 1.20 -10.26
N ASP A 67 11.16 0.06 -10.39
CA ASP A 67 10.79 -0.96 -11.38
C ASP A 67 9.40 -1.53 -11.07
N VAL A 68 9.16 -1.82 -9.79
CA VAL A 68 7.86 -2.32 -9.32
C VAL A 68 6.76 -1.28 -9.52
N GLN A 69 7.01 -0.01 -9.16
CA GLN A 69 6.04 1.07 -9.38
C GLN A 69 5.64 1.17 -10.85
N ASN A 70 6.62 1.19 -11.75
CA ASN A 70 6.38 1.33 -13.19
C ASN A 70 5.63 0.12 -13.78
N GLU A 71 5.96 -1.08 -13.34
CA GLU A 71 5.29 -2.28 -13.83
C GLU A 71 3.85 -2.38 -13.33
N LEU A 72 3.61 -2.06 -12.08
CA LEU A 72 2.25 -2.05 -11.53
C LEU A 72 1.39 -0.96 -12.17
N GLU A 73 1.97 0.21 -12.46
CA GLU A 73 1.25 1.27 -13.18
C GLU A 73 0.82 0.84 -14.59
N ARG A 74 1.63 0.04 -15.29
CA ARG A 74 1.24 -0.57 -16.58
C ARG A 74 0.08 -1.55 -16.48
N ASN A 75 -0.13 -2.08 -15.28
CA ASN A 75 -1.23 -2.99 -14.96
C ASN A 75 -2.39 -2.28 -14.22
N ASP A 76 -2.50 -0.96 -14.37
CA ASP A 76 -3.54 -0.12 -13.75
C ASP A 76 -3.56 -0.16 -12.21
N ILE A 77 -2.43 -0.47 -11.58
CA ILE A 77 -2.27 -0.46 -10.13
C ILE A 77 -1.34 0.68 -9.73
N THR A 78 -1.91 1.72 -9.14
CA THR A 78 -1.16 2.89 -8.70
C THR A 78 -0.70 2.75 -7.25
N LEU A 79 0.62 2.80 -7.06
CA LEU A 79 1.26 2.89 -5.76
C LEU A 79 2.60 3.64 -5.87
N ASN A 80 3.24 3.91 -4.75
CA ASN A 80 4.48 4.67 -4.74
C ASN A 80 5.67 3.82 -4.33
N LYS A 81 6.80 4.00 -5.04
CA LYS A 81 8.10 3.60 -4.50
C LYS A 81 8.36 4.33 -3.20
N ASN A 82 8.99 3.69 -2.25
CA ASN A 82 9.28 4.28 -0.94
C ASN A 82 10.59 3.72 -0.38
N ALA A 83 11.41 4.59 0.17
CA ALA A 83 12.58 4.15 0.91
C ALA A 83 12.14 3.35 2.15
N ILE A 84 12.87 2.30 2.43
CA ILE A 84 12.70 1.49 3.63
C ILE A 84 13.73 1.91 4.69
N PRO A 85 13.58 1.54 5.96
CA PRO A 85 14.60 1.82 6.98
C PRO A 85 15.97 1.28 6.57
N ASN A 86 16.98 2.14 6.62
CA ASN A 86 18.36 1.85 6.19
C ASN A 86 18.46 1.41 4.72
N ASP A 87 17.70 2.04 3.86
CA ASP A 87 17.68 1.72 2.43
C ASP A 87 19.06 1.95 1.79
N PRO A 88 19.67 0.95 1.16
CA PRO A 88 20.95 1.10 0.47
C PRO A 88 20.85 1.83 -0.86
N LEU A 89 19.63 1.99 -1.42
CA LEU A 89 19.41 2.65 -2.69
C LEU A 89 19.03 4.13 -2.52
N PRO A 90 19.33 4.97 -3.52
CA PRO A 90 18.95 6.38 -3.46
C PRO A 90 17.43 6.56 -3.56
N PRO A 91 16.89 7.71 -3.09
CA PRO A 91 15.44 7.99 -3.14
C PRO A 91 14.79 7.91 -4.53
N SER A 92 15.60 8.06 -5.58
CA SER A 92 15.11 7.92 -6.97
C SER A 92 14.76 6.48 -7.36
N LYS A 93 15.38 5.49 -6.69
CA LYS A 93 15.17 4.06 -6.97
C LYS A 93 14.37 3.38 -5.87
N THR A 94 14.83 3.47 -4.63
CA THR A 94 14.32 2.82 -3.41
C THR A 94 14.35 1.29 -3.47
N SER A 95 14.32 0.67 -2.30
CA SER A 95 14.23 -0.80 -2.17
C SER A 95 12.83 -1.29 -1.79
N GLY A 96 11.85 -0.39 -1.74
CA GLY A 96 10.50 -0.74 -1.33
C GLY A 96 9.40 0.03 -2.04
N ILE A 97 8.19 -0.37 -1.73
CA ILE A 97 6.95 0.31 -2.13
C ILE A 97 6.09 0.57 -0.90
N ARG A 98 5.23 1.57 -1.01
CA ARG A 98 4.22 1.90 -0.01
C ARG A 98 2.83 1.61 -0.56
N ILE A 99 2.06 0.88 0.21
CA ILE A 99 0.68 0.51 -0.12
C ILE A 99 -0.24 1.05 0.96
N GLY A 100 -1.30 1.75 0.55
CA GLY A 100 -2.31 2.31 1.45
C GLY A 100 -3.71 1.92 1.04
N THR A 101 -4.63 1.89 1.99
CA THR A 101 -6.00 1.39 1.78
C THR A 101 -7.11 2.44 1.84
N PRO A 102 -6.89 3.73 2.20
CA PRO A 102 -7.98 4.69 2.33
C PRO A 102 -8.79 4.92 1.05
N ALA A 103 -8.13 5.16 -0.08
CA ALA A 103 -8.80 5.49 -1.33
C ALA A 103 -9.78 4.42 -1.78
N MET A 104 -9.37 3.15 -1.77
CA MET A 104 -10.21 2.05 -2.22
C MET A 104 -11.24 1.64 -1.16
N THR A 105 -10.94 1.82 0.13
CA THR A 105 -11.94 1.68 1.20
C THR A 105 -13.06 2.71 1.02
N THR A 106 -12.73 3.96 0.69
CA THR A 106 -13.70 5.01 0.37
C THR A 106 -14.58 4.62 -0.83
N ARG A 107 -14.01 3.93 -1.81
CA ARG A 107 -14.74 3.44 -2.99
C ARG A 107 -15.56 2.16 -2.75
N GLY A 108 -15.56 1.64 -1.52
CA GLY A 108 -16.36 0.50 -1.12
C GLY A 108 -15.67 -0.86 -1.15
N TRP A 109 -14.35 -0.91 -1.37
CA TRP A 109 -13.60 -2.16 -1.28
C TRP A 109 -13.65 -2.74 0.13
N LYS A 110 -13.77 -4.05 0.18
CA LYS A 110 -13.74 -4.84 1.41
C LYS A 110 -12.41 -5.61 1.51
N SER A 111 -12.18 -6.26 2.62
CA SER A 111 -10.92 -6.99 2.87
C SER A 111 -10.61 -8.03 1.78
N TYR A 112 -11.61 -8.73 1.25
CA TYR A 112 -11.39 -9.71 0.19
C TYR A 112 -10.94 -9.06 -1.13
N ASP A 113 -11.41 -7.85 -1.47
CA ASP A 113 -10.95 -7.11 -2.65
C ASP A 113 -9.48 -6.73 -2.52
N PHE A 114 -9.06 -6.31 -1.32
CA PHE A 114 -7.66 -6.01 -1.04
C PHE A 114 -6.78 -7.26 -1.07
N CYS A 115 -7.28 -8.39 -0.58
CA CYS A 115 -6.56 -9.67 -0.67
C CYS A 115 -6.40 -10.13 -2.12
N GLU A 116 -7.43 -10.01 -2.94
CA GLU A 116 -7.37 -10.32 -4.37
C GLU A 116 -6.40 -9.40 -5.10
N CYS A 117 -6.42 -8.11 -4.79
CA CYS A 117 -5.45 -7.16 -5.32
C CYS A 117 -4.02 -7.52 -4.91
N ALA A 118 -3.80 -7.91 -3.66
CA ALA A 118 -2.50 -8.37 -3.18
C ALA A 118 -2.03 -9.62 -3.93
N ASP A 119 -2.91 -10.58 -4.19
CA ASP A 119 -2.60 -11.77 -4.97
C ASP A 119 -2.16 -11.41 -6.39
N ASN A 120 -2.86 -10.48 -7.05
CA ASN A 120 -2.51 -9.99 -8.38
C ASN A 120 -1.16 -9.26 -8.38
N ILE A 121 -0.91 -8.41 -7.40
CA ILE A 121 0.39 -7.73 -7.25
C ILE A 121 1.50 -8.76 -7.05
N CYS A 122 1.34 -9.71 -6.14
CA CYS A 122 2.35 -10.72 -5.88
C CYS A 122 2.64 -11.57 -7.12
N LYS A 123 1.63 -11.91 -7.92
CA LYS A 123 1.80 -12.60 -9.19
C LYS A 123 2.68 -11.79 -10.16
N ILE A 124 2.41 -10.49 -10.31
CA ILE A 124 3.22 -9.61 -11.17
C ILE A 124 4.67 -9.55 -10.65
N LEU A 125 4.85 -9.42 -9.33
CA LEU A 125 6.18 -9.40 -8.72
C LEU A 125 6.94 -10.71 -8.95
N ASP A 126 6.27 -11.85 -8.88
CA ASP A 126 6.87 -13.16 -9.15
C ASP A 126 7.27 -13.29 -10.62
N GLU A 127 6.46 -12.80 -11.55
CA GLU A 127 6.78 -12.73 -12.98
C GLU A 127 7.99 -11.82 -13.22
N MET A 128 8.07 -10.65 -12.58
CA MET A 128 9.22 -9.75 -12.67
C MET A 128 10.50 -10.42 -12.15
N ARG A 129 10.44 -11.14 -11.03
CA ARG A 129 11.59 -11.88 -10.46
C ARG A 129 12.04 -13.01 -11.37
N ALA A 130 11.12 -13.72 -11.99
CA ALA A 130 11.43 -14.79 -12.92
C ALA A 130 12.08 -14.28 -14.21
N ALA A 131 11.88 -13.01 -14.59
CA ALA A 131 12.48 -12.37 -15.76
C ALA A 131 13.87 -11.78 -15.51
N LEU A 132 14.38 -11.83 -14.29
CA LEU A 132 15.72 -11.31 -13.92
C LEU A 132 16.84 -12.33 -14.35
#